data_67dfade32b94b49d76307afd63f4d963
#
_entry.id   67dfade32b94b49d76307afd63f4d963
#
_cell.length_a   1.000
_cell.length_b   1.000
_cell.length_c   1.000
_cell.angle_alpha   90.00
_cell.angle_beta   90.00
_cell.angle_gamma   90.00
#
_symmetry.space_group_name_H-M   'P 1'
#
loop_
_entity.id
_entity.type
_entity.pdbx_description
1 polymer ?
#
loop_
_entity_poly.entity_id
_entity_poly.type
_entity_poly.pdbx_seq_one_letter_code
_entity_poly.pdbx_strand_id
1 'polypeptide(L)'
;MTTTSGPGPSTRRGEHLQKARAALLQWRRSTYFKDYSPSPVTSAVILPDATITTLASNRNIKTADDLQKLPKPWIFAIKHGAEVLELLENLDQVEAAEKLERREKKKAATAQRQEAEREQKREQKRMRKQPLSMPVPFTPTAPRPALADTTHFNIMTFPQSPVSFFYFYFSSSNTH
;
A
#
# COMPACT_ATOMS: atom_id res chain seq x y z
N MET A 1 -27.32 13.89 -4.18
CA MET A 1 -26.90 12.64 -4.86
C MET A 1 -26.18 11.77 -3.82
N THR A 2 -26.90 10.83 -3.23
CA THR A 2 -26.36 9.88 -2.25
C THR A 2 -25.63 8.78 -3.01
N THR A 3 -24.32 8.79 -2.98
CA THR A 3 -23.50 7.67 -3.45
C THR A 3 -23.74 6.48 -2.53
N THR A 4 -24.58 5.57 -2.96
CA THR A 4 -24.76 4.26 -2.34
C THR A 4 -23.42 3.52 -2.45
N SER A 5 -22.61 3.61 -1.39
CA SER A 5 -21.42 2.78 -1.24
C SER A 5 -21.90 1.33 -1.22
N GLY A 6 -21.64 0.59 -2.29
CA GLY A 6 -21.95 -0.84 -2.34
C GLY A 6 -21.30 -1.59 -1.17
N PRO A 7 -21.85 -2.76 -0.77
CA PRO A 7 -21.30 -3.53 0.33
C PRO A 7 -19.81 -3.79 0.08
N GLY A 8 -18.99 -3.36 1.03
CA GLY A 8 -17.54 -3.55 0.96
C GLY A 8 -17.18 -5.05 0.87
N PRO A 9 -15.94 -5.41 0.52
CA PRO A 9 -15.54 -6.81 0.37
C PRO A 9 -15.84 -7.60 1.64
N SER A 10 -16.55 -8.71 1.49
CA SER A 10 -17.00 -9.57 2.58
C SER A 10 -15.86 -10.32 3.29
N THR A 11 -14.67 -10.30 2.73
CA THR A 11 -13.49 -11.01 3.25
C THR A 11 -12.29 -10.09 3.46
N ARG A 12 -11.59 -10.28 4.58
CA ARG A 12 -10.28 -9.67 4.82
C ARG A 12 -9.22 -10.43 4.03
N ARG A 13 -8.26 -9.71 3.41
CA ARG A 13 -7.20 -10.29 2.58
C ARG A 13 -5.86 -9.62 2.86
N GLY A 14 -4.78 -10.31 2.52
CA GLY A 14 -3.41 -9.76 2.62
C GLY A 14 -3.04 -9.34 4.04
N GLU A 15 -2.47 -8.17 4.17
CA GLU A 15 -1.98 -7.62 5.44
C GLU A 15 -3.10 -7.47 6.49
N HIS A 16 -4.29 -7.04 6.08
CA HIS A 16 -5.43 -6.91 6.98
C HIS A 16 -5.86 -8.26 7.60
N LEU A 17 -5.83 -9.35 6.82
CA LEU A 17 -6.08 -10.70 7.34
C LEU A 17 -5.03 -11.10 8.37
N GLN A 18 -3.76 -10.81 8.11
CA GLN A 18 -2.67 -11.14 9.03
C GLN A 18 -2.76 -10.34 10.33
N LYS A 19 -3.08 -9.05 10.26
CA LYS A 19 -3.33 -8.20 11.43
C LYS A 19 -4.48 -8.76 12.28
N ALA A 20 -5.60 -9.12 11.65
CA ALA A 20 -6.75 -9.69 12.35
C ALA A 20 -6.41 -11.04 13.03
N ARG A 21 -5.66 -11.88 12.33
CA ARG A 21 -5.21 -13.17 12.88
C ARG A 21 -4.26 -13.00 14.07
N ALA A 22 -3.29 -12.09 13.96
CA ALA A 22 -2.35 -11.79 15.02
C ALA A 22 -3.06 -11.23 16.27
N ALA A 23 -4.01 -10.31 16.08
CA ALA A 23 -4.80 -9.74 17.17
C ALA A 23 -5.64 -10.79 17.90
N LEU A 24 -6.29 -11.71 17.18
CA LEU A 24 -7.05 -12.81 17.79
C LEU A 24 -6.15 -13.78 18.56
N LEU A 25 -4.95 -14.08 18.05
CA LEU A 25 -3.97 -14.90 18.75
C LEU A 25 -3.47 -14.22 20.03
N GLN A 26 -3.22 -12.93 19.96
CA GLN A 26 -2.80 -12.14 21.11
C GLN A 26 -3.94 -12.07 22.16
N TRP A 27 -5.17 -11.79 21.73
CA TRP A 27 -6.34 -11.79 22.58
C TRP A 27 -6.51 -13.14 23.29
N ARG A 28 -6.45 -14.26 22.56
CA ARG A 28 -6.52 -15.62 23.10
C ARG A 28 -5.51 -15.85 24.19
N ARG A 29 -4.26 -15.42 23.97
CA ARG A 29 -3.19 -15.56 24.97
C ARG A 29 -3.45 -14.71 26.20
N SER A 30 -3.83 -13.46 26.04
CA SER A 30 -4.14 -12.55 27.14
C SER A 30 -5.31 -13.04 28.00
N THR A 31 -6.39 -13.49 27.36
CA THR A 31 -7.58 -14.05 28.04
C THR A 31 -7.24 -15.32 28.78
N TYR A 32 -6.39 -16.18 28.21
CA TYR A 32 -5.92 -17.37 28.90
C TYR A 32 -5.19 -17.02 30.22
N PHE A 33 -4.24 -16.12 30.16
CA PHE A 33 -3.47 -15.73 31.35
C PHE A 33 -4.33 -14.99 32.38
N LYS A 34 -5.29 -14.19 31.95
CA LYS A 34 -6.17 -13.41 32.82
C LYS A 34 -7.20 -14.28 33.55
N ASP A 35 -7.89 -15.14 32.81
CA ASP A 35 -9.13 -15.78 33.29
C ASP A 35 -8.97 -17.27 33.60
N TYR A 36 -7.93 -17.92 33.04
CA TYR A 36 -7.79 -19.38 33.07
C TYR A 36 -6.45 -19.89 33.60
N SER A 37 -5.50 -19.03 33.93
CA SER A 37 -4.21 -19.43 34.52
C SER A 37 -4.27 -19.44 36.06
N PRO A 38 -3.75 -20.49 36.74
CA PRO A 38 -3.21 -21.73 36.22
C PRO A 38 -4.31 -22.79 35.96
N SER A 39 -4.43 -23.22 34.70
CA SER A 39 -5.37 -24.26 34.31
C SER A 39 -4.67 -25.31 33.45
N PRO A 40 -5.06 -26.59 33.53
CA PRO A 40 -4.56 -27.64 32.64
C PRO A 40 -5.06 -27.47 31.20
N VAL A 41 -6.01 -26.57 30.97
CA VAL A 41 -6.61 -26.31 29.65
C VAL A 41 -5.68 -25.42 28.84
N THR A 42 -5.43 -25.78 27.58
CA THR A 42 -4.61 -24.97 26.67
C THR A 42 -5.38 -23.77 26.14
N SER A 43 -4.69 -22.67 25.79
CA SER A 43 -5.33 -21.49 25.21
C SER A 43 -6.09 -21.79 23.91
N ALA A 44 -5.73 -22.85 23.17
CA ALA A 44 -6.40 -23.28 21.96
C ALA A 44 -7.87 -23.75 22.19
N VAL A 45 -8.20 -24.15 23.41
CA VAL A 45 -9.59 -24.51 23.76
C VAL A 45 -10.47 -23.26 23.88
N ILE A 46 -9.89 -22.14 24.35
CA ILE A 46 -10.65 -20.87 24.49
C ILE A 46 -11.07 -20.35 23.14
N LEU A 47 -10.15 -20.32 22.17
CA LEU A 47 -10.44 -19.94 20.79
C LEU A 47 -9.67 -20.84 19.82
N PRO A 48 -10.32 -21.85 19.22
CA PRO A 48 -9.69 -22.79 18.29
C PRO A 48 -9.11 -22.11 17.05
N ASP A 49 -8.00 -22.63 16.51
CA ASP A 49 -7.34 -22.06 15.32
C ASP A 49 -8.25 -22.03 14.08
N ALA A 50 -9.14 -23.02 13.95
CA ALA A 50 -10.17 -23.02 12.90
C ALA A 50 -11.12 -21.83 13.04
N THR A 51 -11.55 -21.53 14.26
CA THR A 51 -12.40 -20.36 14.57
C THR A 51 -11.63 -19.06 14.31
N ILE A 52 -10.36 -18.95 14.72
CA ILE A 52 -9.51 -17.80 14.41
C ILE A 52 -9.45 -17.58 12.89
N THR A 53 -9.21 -18.64 12.12
CA THR A 53 -9.12 -18.53 10.67
C THR A 53 -10.43 -18.04 10.04
N THR A 54 -11.56 -18.54 10.52
CA THR A 54 -12.90 -18.14 10.03
C THR A 54 -13.21 -16.70 10.41
N LEU A 55 -13.00 -16.30 11.66
CA LEU A 55 -13.25 -14.95 12.16
C LEU A 55 -12.31 -13.92 11.50
N ALA A 56 -11.03 -14.25 11.36
CA ALA A 56 -10.06 -13.37 10.71
C ALA A 56 -10.36 -13.15 9.24
N SER A 57 -10.85 -14.15 8.52
CA SER A 57 -11.14 -14.05 7.09
C SER A 57 -12.48 -13.39 6.79
N ASN A 58 -13.51 -13.62 7.60
CA ASN A 58 -14.88 -13.20 7.32
C ASN A 58 -15.20 -11.88 8.02
N ARG A 59 -15.54 -10.85 7.23
CA ARG A 59 -15.91 -9.52 7.73
C ARG A 59 -17.39 -9.38 8.06
N ASN A 60 -18.20 -10.34 7.61
CA ASN A 60 -19.65 -10.27 7.78
C ASN A 60 -20.11 -10.75 9.16
N ILE A 61 -19.23 -11.38 9.94
CA ILE A 61 -19.53 -11.82 11.30
C ILE A 61 -19.46 -10.59 12.21
N LYS A 62 -20.61 -10.06 12.60
CA LYS A 62 -20.74 -8.86 13.41
C LYS A 62 -21.57 -9.03 14.66
N THR A 63 -22.35 -10.10 14.72
CA THR A 63 -23.29 -10.36 15.83
C THR A 63 -22.97 -11.66 16.54
N ALA A 64 -23.47 -11.79 17.77
CA ALA A 64 -23.38 -13.03 18.52
C ALA A 64 -24.08 -14.18 17.81
N ASP A 65 -25.17 -13.89 17.10
CA ASP A 65 -25.90 -14.88 16.30
C ASP A 65 -25.07 -15.41 15.13
N ASP A 66 -24.23 -14.54 14.51
CA ASP A 66 -23.35 -14.97 13.45
C ASP A 66 -22.26 -15.91 13.96
N LEU A 67 -21.81 -15.72 15.22
CA LEU A 67 -20.84 -16.62 15.87
C LEU A 67 -21.45 -18.02 16.12
N GLN A 68 -22.75 -18.09 16.41
CA GLN A 68 -23.43 -19.37 16.60
C GLN A 68 -23.65 -20.14 15.28
N LYS A 69 -23.73 -19.43 14.15
CA LYS A 69 -23.86 -20.00 12.80
C LYS A 69 -22.55 -20.49 12.19
N LEU A 70 -21.46 -20.42 12.94
CA LEU A 70 -20.16 -20.92 12.45
C LEU A 70 -20.22 -22.41 12.18
N PRO A 71 -19.51 -22.93 11.17
CA PRO A 71 -19.46 -24.36 10.84
C PRO A 71 -19.03 -25.25 12.00
N LYS A 72 -18.23 -24.69 12.90
CA LYS A 72 -17.87 -25.28 14.19
C LYS A 72 -18.28 -24.32 15.29
N PRO A 73 -19.28 -24.72 16.13
CA PRO A 73 -19.75 -23.85 17.20
C PRO A 73 -18.61 -23.53 18.18
N TRP A 74 -18.46 -22.27 18.48
CA TRP A 74 -17.48 -21.82 19.45
C TRP A 74 -18.10 -21.79 20.84
N ILE A 75 -17.67 -22.68 21.72
CA ILE A 75 -18.26 -22.90 23.06
C ILE A 75 -18.21 -21.59 23.90
N PHE A 76 -17.16 -20.79 23.77
CA PHE A 76 -16.99 -19.55 24.51
C PHE A 76 -17.61 -18.32 23.84
N ALA A 77 -18.38 -18.49 22.76
CA ALA A 77 -19.00 -17.39 22.03
C ALA A 77 -19.91 -16.53 22.92
N ILE A 78 -20.65 -17.14 23.86
CA ILE A 78 -21.54 -16.41 24.77
C ILE A 78 -20.73 -15.54 25.75
N LYS A 79 -19.61 -16.04 26.28
CA LYS A 79 -18.81 -15.34 27.28
C LYS A 79 -17.91 -14.25 26.65
N HIS A 80 -17.26 -14.56 25.54
CA HIS A 80 -16.19 -13.76 24.96
C HIS A 80 -16.50 -13.26 23.54
N GLY A 81 -17.66 -13.57 23.00
CA GLY A 81 -18.04 -13.22 21.63
C GLY A 81 -18.07 -11.70 21.41
N ALA A 82 -18.67 -10.97 22.33
CA ALA A 82 -18.76 -9.51 22.21
C ALA A 82 -17.37 -8.86 22.17
N GLU A 83 -16.46 -9.28 23.04
CA GLU A 83 -15.08 -8.76 23.13
C GLU A 83 -14.29 -9.03 21.83
N VAL A 84 -14.44 -10.23 21.28
CA VAL A 84 -13.77 -10.61 20.02
C VAL A 84 -14.34 -9.84 18.83
N LEU A 85 -15.66 -9.62 18.80
CA LEU A 85 -16.30 -8.84 17.73
C LEU A 85 -15.88 -7.38 17.79
N GLU A 86 -15.83 -6.77 18.98
CA GLU A 86 -15.35 -5.40 19.17
C GLU A 86 -13.89 -5.24 18.72
N LEU A 87 -13.02 -6.20 19.07
CA LEU A 87 -11.64 -6.23 18.62
C LEU A 87 -11.54 -6.20 17.08
N LEU A 88 -12.34 -7.03 16.40
CA LEU A 88 -12.33 -7.12 14.95
C LEU A 88 -12.92 -5.86 14.30
N GLU A 89 -13.96 -5.28 14.91
CA GLU A 89 -14.55 -4.03 14.42
C GLU A 89 -13.58 -2.87 14.52
N ASN A 90 -12.90 -2.72 15.65
CA ASN A 90 -11.86 -1.71 15.83
C ASN A 90 -10.74 -1.84 14.78
N LEU A 91 -10.29 -3.06 14.49
CA LEU A 91 -9.31 -3.30 13.42
C LEU A 91 -9.83 -2.91 12.05
N ASP A 92 -11.09 -3.20 11.75
CA ASP A 92 -11.72 -2.82 10.48
C ASP A 92 -11.83 -1.30 10.32
N GLN A 93 -12.14 -0.59 11.41
CA GLN A 93 -12.20 0.88 11.43
C GLN A 93 -10.84 1.52 11.21
N VAL A 94 -9.79 1.04 11.89
CA VAL A 94 -8.42 1.52 11.71
C VAL A 94 -7.96 1.31 10.27
N GLU A 95 -8.17 0.12 9.71
CA GLU A 95 -7.80 -0.16 8.32
C GLU A 95 -8.57 0.69 7.31
N ALA A 96 -9.85 0.99 7.59
CA ALA A 96 -10.65 1.88 6.75
C ALA A 96 -10.11 3.32 6.78
N ALA A 97 -9.72 3.81 7.96
CA ALA A 97 -9.12 5.13 8.14
C ALA A 97 -7.77 5.24 7.42
N GLU A 98 -6.88 4.24 7.58
CA GLU A 98 -5.60 4.17 6.88
C GLU A 98 -5.77 4.18 5.35
N LYS A 99 -6.75 3.45 4.84
CA LYS A 99 -7.06 3.43 3.40
C LYS A 99 -7.56 4.78 2.90
N LEU A 100 -8.38 5.46 3.67
CA LEU A 100 -8.88 6.78 3.32
C LEU A 100 -7.72 7.78 3.25
N GLU A 101 -6.88 7.84 4.28
CA GLU A 101 -5.71 8.71 4.32
C GLU A 101 -4.74 8.44 3.15
N ARG A 102 -4.49 7.16 2.85
CA ARG A 102 -3.66 6.77 1.71
C ARG A 102 -4.25 7.22 0.36
N ARG A 103 -5.58 7.18 0.22
CA ARG A 103 -6.27 7.67 -0.97
C ARG A 103 -6.18 9.20 -1.09
N GLU A 104 -6.32 9.91 0.00
CA GLU A 104 -6.20 11.38 0.03
C GLU A 104 -4.78 11.83 -0.30
N LYS A 105 -3.77 11.20 0.31
CA LYS A 105 -2.35 11.46 -0.02
C LYS A 105 -2.05 11.20 -1.50
N LYS A 106 -2.59 10.12 -2.07
CA LYS A 106 -2.42 9.85 -3.52
C LYS A 106 -3.10 10.89 -4.38
N LYS A 107 -4.32 11.33 -4.03
CA LYS A 107 -5.03 12.39 -4.76
C LYS A 107 -4.28 13.71 -4.70
N ALA A 108 -3.79 14.10 -3.52
CA ALA A 108 -3.01 15.32 -3.32
C ALA A 108 -1.71 15.29 -4.15
N ALA A 109 -0.96 14.19 -4.08
CA ALA A 109 0.27 14.04 -4.86
C ALA A 109 0.01 14.08 -6.38
N THR A 110 -1.10 13.48 -6.84
CA THR A 110 -1.48 13.54 -8.27
C THR A 110 -1.87 14.95 -8.68
N ALA A 111 -2.61 15.67 -7.85
CA ALA A 111 -3.00 17.06 -8.11
C ALA A 111 -1.75 17.97 -8.19
N GLN A 112 -0.83 17.87 -7.25
CA GLN A 112 0.42 18.63 -7.28
C GLN A 112 1.24 18.36 -8.54
N ARG A 113 1.36 17.09 -8.93
CA ARG A 113 2.07 16.72 -10.17
C ARG A 113 1.42 17.31 -11.42
N GLN A 114 0.09 17.30 -11.49
CA GLN A 114 -0.64 17.91 -12.62
C GLN A 114 -0.47 19.42 -12.65
N GLU A 115 -0.47 20.08 -11.50
CA GLU A 115 -0.29 21.52 -11.40
C GLU A 115 1.12 21.92 -11.84
N ALA A 116 2.15 21.22 -11.34
CA ALA A 116 3.54 21.44 -11.76
C ALA A 116 3.72 21.24 -13.27
N GLU A 117 3.11 20.20 -13.85
CA GLU A 117 3.14 19.97 -15.30
C GLU A 117 2.45 21.09 -16.10
N ARG A 118 1.31 21.59 -15.59
CA ARG A 118 0.62 22.72 -16.21
C ARG A 118 1.46 24.00 -16.15
N GLU A 119 2.13 24.24 -15.05
CA GLU A 119 2.99 25.41 -14.88
C GLU A 119 4.21 25.36 -15.81
N GLN A 120 4.89 24.21 -15.89
CA GLN A 120 5.97 23.98 -16.86
C GLN A 120 5.53 24.23 -18.31
N LYS A 121 4.36 23.72 -18.69
CA LYS A 121 3.80 23.96 -20.03
C LYS A 121 3.49 25.45 -20.27
N ARG A 122 3.03 26.18 -19.26
CA ARG A 122 2.79 27.63 -19.36
C ARG A 122 4.11 28.39 -19.53
N GLU A 123 5.13 28.02 -18.78
CA GLU A 123 6.44 28.65 -18.84
C GLU A 123 7.14 28.39 -20.18
N GLN A 124 7.12 27.14 -20.65
CA GLN A 124 7.63 26.78 -21.98
C GLN A 124 6.90 27.55 -23.10
N LYS A 125 5.59 27.74 -22.98
CA LYS A 125 4.82 28.55 -23.94
C LYS A 125 5.18 30.05 -23.88
N ARG A 126 5.54 30.58 -22.69
CA ARG A 126 6.02 31.96 -22.52
C ARG A 126 7.39 32.13 -23.18
N MET A 127 8.33 31.21 -22.92
CA MET A 127 9.66 31.23 -23.53
C MET A 127 9.59 31.16 -25.06
N ARG A 128 8.69 30.34 -25.62
CA ARG A 128 8.51 30.21 -27.08
C ARG A 128 7.87 31.45 -27.73
N LYS A 129 7.19 32.29 -26.94
CA LYS A 129 6.57 33.53 -27.43
C LYS A 129 7.44 34.76 -27.28
N GLN A 130 8.60 34.70 -26.63
CA GLN A 130 9.58 35.80 -26.64
C GLN A 130 10.24 35.83 -28.02
N PRO A 131 9.98 36.85 -28.82
CA PRO A 131 10.68 37.00 -30.08
C PRO A 131 12.17 37.22 -29.76
N LEU A 132 13.01 36.42 -30.41
CA LEU A 132 14.46 36.63 -30.45
C LEU A 132 14.73 37.95 -31.14
N SER A 133 14.51 39.07 -30.45
CA SER A 133 15.04 40.37 -30.86
C SER A 133 16.51 40.46 -30.39
N MET A 134 17.33 39.62 -30.97
CA MET A 134 18.76 39.86 -30.98
C MET A 134 19.03 40.79 -32.17
N PRO A 135 19.52 41.99 -31.95
CA PRO A 135 20.12 42.79 -33.04
C PRO A 135 21.30 41.97 -33.56
N VAL A 136 21.18 41.49 -34.77
CA VAL A 136 22.28 40.85 -35.48
C VAL A 136 23.32 41.92 -35.71
N PRO A 137 24.52 41.90 -35.09
CA PRO A 137 25.59 42.81 -35.49
C PRO A 137 25.98 42.42 -36.92
N PHE A 138 25.77 43.36 -37.84
CA PHE A 138 26.29 43.27 -39.20
C PHE A 138 27.82 43.17 -39.12
N THR A 139 28.35 41.96 -39.26
CA THR A 139 29.79 41.77 -39.52
C THR A 139 30.00 41.84 -41.01
N PRO A 140 30.92 42.72 -41.49
CA PRO A 140 31.23 42.82 -42.92
C PRO A 140 31.91 41.55 -43.38
N THR A 141 31.45 41.10 -44.52
CA THR A 141 31.87 39.97 -45.33
C THR A 141 33.39 39.89 -45.50
N ALA A 142 34.03 38.85 -44.95
CA ALA A 142 35.39 38.44 -45.33
C ALA A 142 35.33 37.28 -46.32
N PRO A 143 36.30 37.22 -47.26
CA PRO A 143 36.21 36.30 -48.40
C PRO A 143 36.43 34.82 -48.04
N ARG A 144 35.75 34.00 -48.76
CA ARG A 144 35.69 32.56 -48.72
C ARG A 144 37.01 31.90 -49.09
N PRO A 145 37.62 31.05 -48.27
CA PRO A 145 38.60 30.10 -48.75
C PRO A 145 37.90 28.74 -49.05
N ALA A 146 38.49 28.07 -50.05
CA ALA A 146 38.02 26.88 -50.69
C ALA A 146 37.98 25.63 -49.81
N LEU A 147 37.10 24.70 -50.24
CA LEU A 147 36.93 23.29 -49.91
C LEU A 147 38.18 22.58 -49.31
N ALA A 148 37.92 21.88 -48.20
CA ALA A 148 38.61 20.66 -47.85
C ALA A 148 37.57 19.70 -47.24
N ASP A 149 37.35 18.58 -47.93
CA ASP A 149 36.63 17.40 -47.50
C ASP A 149 37.22 16.88 -46.16
N THR A 150 36.42 16.73 -45.17
CA THR A 150 36.76 15.83 -44.07
C THR A 150 35.48 15.21 -43.52
N THR A 151 35.21 13.99 -44.00
CA THR A 151 34.28 13.02 -43.46
C THR A 151 34.69 12.69 -42.01
N HIS A 152 33.99 13.24 -41.05
CA HIS A 152 34.06 12.72 -39.70
C HIS A 152 32.73 12.02 -39.32
N PHE A 153 32.84 10.71 -39.32
CA PHE A 153 31.87 9.82 -38.68
C PHE A 153 31.86 10.10 -37.18
N ASN A 154 30.77 10.66 -36.69
CA ASN A 154 30.55 10.84 -35.25
C ASN A 154 29.77 9.63 -34.74
N ILE A 155 30.51 8.70 -34.11
CA ILE A 155 29.95 7.52 -33.43
C ILE A 155 29.29 8.06 -32.13
N MET A 156 27.96 8.05 -32.10
CA MET A 156 27.18 8.28 -30.87
C MET A 156 27.40 7.11 -29.91
N THR A 157 28.21 7.35 -28.91
CA THR A 157 28.34 6.47 -27.74
C THR A 157 27.15 6.69 -26.80
N PHE A 158 26.26 5.72 -26.70
CA PHE A 158 25.20 5.70 -25.70
C PHE A 158 25.81 5.38 -24.33
N PRO A 159 25.51 6.12 -23.26
CA PRO A 159 25.89 5.71 -21.93
C PRO A 159 25.01 4.55 -21.47
N GLN A 160 25.63 3.40 -21.21
CA GLN A 160 25.02 2.28 -20.53
C GLN A 160 24.79 2.63 -19.05
N SER A 161 23.53 2.63 -18.63
CA SER A 161 23.15 2.73 -17.23
C SER A 161 23.49 1.43 -16.50
N PRO A 162 24.13 1.47 -15.33
CA PRO A 162 24.36 0.28 -14.54
C PRO A 162 23.06 -0.18 -13.87
N VAL A 163 22.62 -1.38 -14.25
CA VAL A 163 21.53 -2.10 -13.57
C VAL A 163 22.08 -2.63 -12.26
N SER A 164 21.69 -2.00 -11.15
CA SER A 164 22.00 -2.52 -9.81
C SER A 164 21.15 -3.74 -9.54
N PHE A 165 21.74 -4.92 -9.63
CA PHE A 165 21.17 -6.16 -9.12
C PHE A 165 21.29 -6.16 -7.60
N PHE A 166 20.17 -5.98 -6.91
CA PHE A 166 20.07 -6.27 -5.47
C PHE A 166 19.89 -7.79 -5.30
N TYR A 167 20.94 -8.46 -4.88
CA TYR A 167 20.90 -9.82 -4.38
C TYR A 167 20.29 -9.81 -2.96
N PHE A 168 19.08 -10.34 -2.82
CA PHE A 168 18.54 -10.70 -1.51
C PHE A 168 19.16 -12.02 -1.06
N TYR A 169 20.02 -11.95 -0.07
CA TYR A 169 20.51 -13.12 0.67
C TYR A 169 19.41 -13.60 1.62
N PHE A 170 18.82 -14.75 1.31
CA PHE A 170 17.97 -15.50 2.23
C PHE A 170 18.90 -16.30 3.16
N SER A 171 19.07 -15.82 4.40
CA SER A 171 19.77 -16.56 5.45
C SER A 171 18.79 -17.53 6.10
N SER A 172 18.90 -18.81 5.74
CA SER A 172 18.18 -19.91 6.36
C SER A 172 18.96 -20.34 7.61
N SER A 173 18.56 -19.88 8.78
CA SER A 173 19.07 -20.40 10.06
C SER A 173 18.27 -21.62 10.46
N ASN A 174 18.83 -22.78 10.17
CA ASN A 174 18.43 -24.08 10.70
C ASN A 174 19.05 -24.21 12.09
N THR A 175 18.25 -24.30 13.15
CA THR A 175 18.70 -24.69 14.49
C THR A 175 17.87 -25.88 14.98
N HIS A 176 18.60 -26.92 15.34
CA HIS A 176 18.18 -28.18 15.93
C HIS A 176 17.33 -28.03 17.19
#